data_f7e47c0b4583de95737411ac31cba966
#
_entry.id   f7e47c0b4583de95737411ac31cba966
#
_cell.length_a   1.000
_cell.length_b   1.000
_cell.length_c   1.000
_cell.angle_alpha   90.00
_cell.angle_beta   90.00
_cell.angle_gamma   90.00
#
_symmetry.space_group_name_H-M   'P 1'
#
loop_
_entity.id
_entity.type
_entity.pdbx_description
1 polymer ?
#
loop_
_entity_poly.entity_id
_entity_poly.type
_entity_poly.pdbx_seq_one_letter_code
_entity_poly.pdbx_strand_id
1 'polypeptide(L)'
;QMSHAYVLVLLHQVAWFGFFLSVTYYELKERLLVMPSSIQPVAVNIPTTPDDEIWDKISHFLLDQEQWCSPDLSLNTLCVELGSNRTYVGEAFRRNVGQTFIKYITNLRIDYVMEVMKSHPDADINQLLTEVGYRNRSTAWRNFHKVTGITPAEFVEQLRSSSPQ
;
A
#
# COMPACT_ATOMS: atom_id res chain seq x y z
N GLN A 1 62.54 -14.76 4.01
CA GLN A 1 61.95 -14.42 2.69
C GLN A 1 60.46 -14.75 2.57
N MET A 2 59.94 -15.74 3.32
CA MET A 2 58.49 -16.06 3.29
C MET A 2 57.61 -14.98 3.98
N SER A 3 58.10 -14.21 4.93
CA SER A 3 57.36 -13.18 5.67
C SER A 3 56.87 -12.01 4.79
N HIS A 4 57.70 -11.56 3.84
CA HIS A 4 57.34 -10.43 2.97
C HIS A 4 56.22 -10.78 1.97
N ALA A 5 56.21 -12.03 1.47
CA ALA A 5 55.18 -12.49 0.55
C ALA A 5 53.77 -12.53 1.22
N TYR A 6 53.71 -13.00 2.46
CA TYR A 6 52.45 -13.01 3.21
C TYR A 6 51.92 -11.60 3.51
N VAL A 7 52.80 -10.66 3.84
CA VAL A 7 52.42 -9.25 4.08
C VAL A 7 51.87 -8.62 2.79
N LEU A 8 52.48 -8.88 1.64
CA LEU A 8 51.96 -8.37 0.35
C LEU A 8 50.59 -8.96 -0.01
N VAL A 9 50.39 -10.25 0.25
CA VAL A 9 49.05 -10.89 0.03
C VAL A 9 48.02 -10.32 0.94
N LEU A 10 48.31 -10.11 2.22
CA LEU A 10 47.38 -9.48 3.18
C LEU A 10 47.04 -8.05 2.80
N LEU A 11 48.01 -7.25 2.39
CA LEU A 11 47.79 -5.88 1.93
C LEU A 11 46.91 -5.85 0.68
N HIS A 12 47.12 -6.79 -0.24
CA HIS A 12 46.30 -6.92 -1.44
C HIS A 12 44.83 -7.29 -1.07
N GLN A 13 44.63 -8.22 -0.15
CA GLN A 13 43.29 -8.60 0.30
C GLN A 13 42.58 -7.44 0.99
N VAL A 14 43.26 -6.71 1.89
CA VAL A 14 42.67 -5.52 2.55
C VAL A 14 42.31 -4.45 1.54
N ALA A 15 43.14 -4.21 0.52
CA ALA A 15 42.82 -3.25 -0.54
C ALA A 15 41.57 -3.65 -1.33
N TRP A 16 41.41 -4.95 -1.66
CA TRP A 16 40.22 -5.45 -2.33
C TRP A 16 38.97 -5.33 -1.47
N PHE A 17 39.06 -5.66 -0.19
CA PHE A 17 37.93 -5.48 0.74
C PHE A 17 37.52 -3.99 0.87
N GLY A 18 38.50 -3.09 0.97
CA GLY A 18 38.25 -1.64 0.98
C GLY A 18 37.59 -1.16 -0.31
N PHE A 19 38.02 -1.67 -1.46
CA PHE A 19 37.40 -1.34 -2.73
C PHE A 19 35.96 -1.85 -2.82
N PHE A 20 35.70 -3.11 -2.44
CA PHE A 20 34.32 -3.63 -2.41
C PHE A 20 33.41 -2.87 -1.46
N LEU A 21 33.87 -2.54 -0.26
CA LEU A 21 33.12 -1.73 0.68
C LEU A 21 32.82 -0.34 0.14
N SER A 22 33.80 0.26 -0.56
CA SER A 22 33.61 1.57 -1.20
C SER A 22 32.55 1.50 -2.31
N VAL A 23 32.62 0.52 -3.20
CA VAL A 23 31.65 0.34 -4.29
C VAL A 23 30.26 0.08 -3.71
N THR A 24 30.13 -0.81 -2.73
CA THR A 24 28.85 -1.11 -2.09
C THR A 24 28.28 0.12 -1.36
N TYR A 25 29.13 0.91 -0.73
CA TYR A 25 28.73 2.16 -0.08
C TYR A 25 28.22 3.20 -1.11
N TYR A 26 28.89 3.34 -2.23
CA TYR A 26 28.47 4.27 -3.30
C TYR A 26 27.17 3.80 -3.96
N GLU A 27 27.02 2.50 -4.25
CA GLU A 27 25.77 1.96 -4.77
C GLU A 27 24.61 2.09 -3.78
N LEU A 28 24.86 1.83 -2.51
CA LEU A 28 23.85 2.00 -1.46
C LEU A 28 23.50 3.47 -1.26
N LYS A 29 24.49 4.35 -1.29
CA LYS A 29 24.30 5.79 -1.20
C LYS A 29 23.49 6.32 -2.39
N GLU A 30 23.78 5.89 -3.61
CA GLU A 30 22.98 6.25 -4.77
C GLU A 30 21.56 5.72 -4.67
N ARG A 31 21.34 4.48 -4.21
CA ARG A 31 20.00 3.92 -4.00
C ARG A 31 19.24 4.59 -2.86
N LEU A 32 19.94 5.04 -1.81
CA LEU A 32 19.32 5.75 -0.68
C LEU A 32 19.18 7.26 -0.95
N LEU A 33 20.05 7.84 -1.78
CA LEU A 33 19.97 9.25 -2.18
C LEU A 33 19.21 9.46 -3.48
N VAL A 34 18.95 8.44 -4.27
CA VAL A 34 17.86 8.39 -5.24
C VAL A 34 16.56 7.99 -4.52
N MET A 35 16.25 8.63 -3.40
CA MET A 35 14.95 9.27 -3.37
C MET A 35 14.90 10.14 -4.62
N PRO A 36 13.89 10.01 -5.47
CA PRO A 36 13.71 10.94 -6.56
C PRO A 36 13.47 12.33 -5.98
N SER A 37 14.53 13.02 -5.61
CA SER A 37 14.56 14.48 -5.39
C SER A 37 14.59 15.22 -6.74
N SER A 38 14.09 14.58 -7.78
CA SER A 38 13.56 15.24 -8.94
C SER A 38 12.06 15.47 -8.81
N ILE A 39 11.59 15.79 -7.61
CA ILE A 39 10.58 16.80 -7.50
C ILE A 39 11.37 18.11 -7.55
N GLN A 40 11.97 18.42 -8.70
CA GLN A 40 11.87 19.80 -9.13
C GLN A 40 10.39 20.12 -8.98
N PRO A 41 10.01 21.24 -8.37
CA PRO A 41 8.73 21.82 -8.70
C PRO A 41 8.81 22.08 -10.21
N VAL A 42 8.44 21.11 -11.03
CA VAL A 42 7.86 21.41 -12.30
C VAL A 42 6.81 22.41 -11.87
N ALA A 43 6.96 23.64 -12.34
CA ALA A 43 5.87 24.57 -12.37
C ALA A 43 4.85 23.85 -13.27
N VAL A 44 4.17 22.89 -12.67
CA VAL A 44 2.96 22.34 -13.17
C VAL A 44 2.08 23.57 -13.16
N ASN A 45 1.84 24.13 -14.35
CA ASN A 45 0.63 24.85 -14.58
C ASN A 45 -0.44 23.96 -13.97
N ILE A 46 -0.80 24.28 -12.73
CA ILE A 46 -1.92 23.68 -12.05
C ILE A 46 -3.08 24.02 -12.96
N PRO A 47 -3.62 23.04 -13.74
CA PRO A 47 -4.94 23.27 -14.25
C PRO A 47 -5.73 23.46 -12.96
N THR A 48 -6.36 24.60 -12.82
CA THR A 48 -7.38 24.89 -11.81
C THR A 48 -8.57 23.99 -12.13
N THR A 49 -8.36 22.67 -12.00
CA THR A 49 -9.46 21.72 -11.91
C THR A 49 -10.00 21.91 -10.51
N PRO A 50 -11.26 22.31 -10.34
CA PRO A 50 -11.87 22.36 -9.03
C PRO A 50 -11.58 21.07 -8.26
N ASP A 51 -11.30 21.19 -6.99
CA ASP A 51 -11.01 20.00 -6.12
C ASP A 51 -12.14 18.94 -6.21
N ASP A 52 -13.35 19.36 -6.57
CA ASP A 52 -14.49 18.51 -6.83
C ASP A 52 -14.29 17.58 -8.03
N GLU A 53 -13.69 18.05 -9.12
CA GLU A 53 -13.51 17.25 -10.35
C GLU A 53 -12.56 16.06 -10.15
N ILE A 54 -11.46 16.21 -9.40
CA ILE A 54 -10.56 15.08 -9.14
C ILE A 54 -11.21 14.06 -8.20
N TRP A 55 -12.02 14.51 -7.24
CA TRP A 55 -12.74 13.61 -6.36
C TRP A 55 -13.83 12.83 -7.09
N ASP A 56 -14.54 13.45 -8.00
CA ASP A 56 -15.52 12.78 -8.87
C ASP A 56 -14.88 11.70 -9.72
N LYS A 57 -13.71 11.98 -10.32
CA LYS A 57 -12.93 10.98 -11.07
C LYS A 57 -12.46 9.82 -10.16
N ILE A 58 -11.99 10.12 -8.96
CA ILE A 58 -11.60 9.11 -7.96
C ILE A 58 -12.81 8.23 -7.61
N SER A 59 -13.94 8.85 -7.31
CA SER A 59 -15.16 8.14 -6.90
C SER A 59 -15.68 7.26 -8.03
N HIS A 60 -15.74 7.78 -9.24
CA HIS A 60 -16.13 7.02 -10.42
C HIS A 60 -15.22 5.81 -10.64
N PHE A 61 -13.90 5.98 -10.62
CA PHE A 61 -12.96 4.88 -10.79
C PHE A 61 -13.06 3.84 -9.67
N LEU A 62 -13.15 4.27 -8.43
CA LEU A 62 -13.17 3.35 -7.31
C LEU A 62 -14.52 2.65 -7.14
N LEU A 63 -15.63 3.40 -7.19
CA LEU A 63 -16.94 2.90 -6.83
C LEU A 63 -17.74 2.40 -8.03
N ASP A 64 -17.85 3.19 -9.10
CA ASP A 64 -18.67 2.81 -10.26
C ASP A 64 -18.01 1.72 -11.11
N GLN A 65 -16.68 1.72 -11.19
CA GLN A 65 -15.90 0.67 -11.86
C GLN A 65 -15.46 -0.45 -10.92
N GLU A 66 -15.87 -0.41 -9.65
CA GLU A 66 -15.55 -1.41 -8.62
C GLU A 66 -14.06 -1.70 -8.43
N GLN A 67 -13.17 -0.75 -8.80
CA GLN A 67 -11.73 -0.93 -8.72
C GLN A 67 -11.21 -1.03 -7.27
N TRP A 68 -12.03 -0.65 -6.29
CA TRP A 68 -11.69 -0.79 -4.87
C TRP A 68 -11.46 -2.24 -4.44
N CYS A 69 -12.08 -3.23 -5.11
CA CYS A 69 -11.88 -4.66 -4.85
C CYS A 69 -10.71 -5.27 -5.65
N SER A 70 -10.09 -4.52 -6.54
CA SER A 70 -8.93 -5.01 -7.31
C SER A 70 -7.73 -5.30 -6.40
N PRO A 71 -7.11 -6.50 -6.47
CA PRO A 71 -5.92 -6.82 -5.67
C PRO A 71 -4.68 -6.03 -6.09
N ASP A 72 -4.66 -5.44 -7.28
CA ASP A 72 -3.58 -4.62 -7.82
C ASP A 72 -3.76 -3.12 -7.56
N LEU A 73 -4.86 -2.74 -6.91
CA LEU A 73 -5.13 -1.35 -6.61
C LEU A 73 -4.07 -0.77 -5.67
N SER A 74 -3.44 0.28 -6.11
CA SER A 74 -2.47 1.07 -5.36
C SER A 74 -2.67 2.56 -5.61
N LEU A 75 -2.13 3.40 -4.73
CA LEU A 75 -2.15 4.84 -4.98
C LEU A 75 -1.44 5.20 -6.29
N ASN A 76 -0.39 4.47 -6.68
CA ASN A 76 0.29 4.65 -7.95
C ASN A 76 -0.62 4.33 -9.14
N THR A 77 -1.29 3.17 -9.10
CA THR A 77 -2.22 2.75 -10.16
C THR A 77 -3.32 3.79 -10.34
N LEU A 78 -3.88 4.27 -9.23
CA LEU A 78 -4.88 5.33 -9.25
C LEU A 78 -4.35 6.64 -9.85
N CYS A 79 -3.13 7.06 -9.47
CA CYS A 79 -2.52 8.26 -10.04
C CYS A 79 -2.29 8.17 -11.57
N VAL A 80 -1.86 7.01 -12.05
CA VAL A 80 -1.68 6.76 -13.49
C VAL A 80 -3.01 6.84 -14.22
N GLU A 81 -4.04 6.19 -13.69
CA GLU A 81 -5.38 6.17 -14.30
C GLU A 81 -6.00 7.56 -14.39
N LEU A 82 -5.82 8.34 -13.34
CA LEU A 82 -6.36 9.71 -13.27
C LEU A 82 -5.48 10.76 -13.99
N GLY A 83 -4.32 10.38 -14.52
CA GLY A 83 -3.35 11.33 -15.08
C GLY A 83 -2.88 12.37 -14.06
N SER A 84 -2.78 12.00 -12.78
CA SER A 84 -2.50 12.89 -11.66
C SER A 84 -1.29 12.42 -10.86
N ASN A 85 -0.91 13.13 -9.82
CA ASN A 85 0.21 12.78 -8.96
C ASN A 85 -0.24 12.42 -7.53
N ARG A 86 0.67 11.78 -6.78
CA ARG A 86 0.40 11.29 -5.41
C ARG A 86 -0.01 12.39 -4.43
N THR A 87 0.53 13.60 -4.60
CA THR A 87 0.22 14.73 -3.72
C THR A 87 -1.22 15.17 -3.90
N TYR A 88 -1.64 15.39 -5.15
CA TYR A 88 -3.01 15.80 -5.46
C TYR A 88 -4.04 14.74 -5.07
N VAL A 89 -3.82 13.49 -5.46
CA VAL A 89 -4.72 12.38 -5.09
C VAL A 89 -4.76 12.21 -3.58
N GLY A 90 -3.61 12.25 -2.89
CA GLY A 90 -3.55 12.14 -1.44
C GLY A 90 -4.25 13.28 -0.71
N GLU A 91 -4.17 14.50 -1.25
CA GLU A 91 -4.85 15.67 -0.70
C GLU A 91 -6.37 15.58 -0.92
N ALA A 92 -6.82 15.11 -2.09
CA ALA A 92 -8.23 14.87 -2.37
C ALA A 92 -8.86 13.91 -1.34
N PHE A 93 -8.19 12.81 -0.98
CA PHE A 93 -8.65 11.91 0.08
C PHE A 93 -8.73 12.61 1.45
N ARG A 94 -7.73 13.42 1.82
CA ARG A 94 -7.75 14.13 3.10
C ARG A 94 -8.88 15.13 3.19
N ARG A 95 -9.13 15.89 2.12
CA ARG A 95 -10.17 16.94 2.09
C ARG A 95 -11.57 16.35 2.06
N ASN A 96 -11.82 15.37 1.19
CA ASN A 96 -13.17 14.87 0.97
C ASN A 96 -13.62 13.85 2.03
N VAL A 97 -12.69 12.97 2.50
CA VAL A 97 -13.05 11.90 3.44
C VAL A 97 -12.26 11.91 4.75
N GLY A 98 -11.34 12.87 4.95
CA GLY A 98 -10.53 12.99 6.17
C GLY A 98 -9.57 11.82 6.41
N GLN A 99 -9.26 11.04 5.38
CA GLN A 99 -8.47 9.80 5.51
C GLN A 99 -7.39 9.72 4.43
N THR A 100 -6.42 8.82 4.63
CA THR A 100 -5.48 8.46 3.56
C THR A 100 -6.14 7.44 2.62
N PHE A 101 -5.65 7.37 1.38
CA PHE A 101 -6.07 6.37 0.39
C PHE A 101 -6.10 4.94 0.98
N ILE A 102 -4.99 4.53 1.63
CA ILE A 102 -4.89 3.17 2.19
C ILE A 102 -5.96 2.92 3.26
N LYS A 103 -6.19 3.90 4.14
CA LYS A 103 -7.20 3.77 5.19
C LYS A 103 -8.61 3.71 4.60
N TYR A 104 -8.90 4.55 3.60
CA TYR A 104 -10.18 4.57 2.91
C TYR A 104 -10.50 3.23 2.24
N ILE A 105 -9.56 2.71 1.41
CA ILE A 105 -9.76 1.40 0.75
C ILE A 105 -9.86 0.26 1.75
N THR A 106 -9.06 0.29 2.84
CA THR A 106 -9.14 -0.73 3.89
C THR A 106 -10.51 -0.74 4.54
N ASN A 107 -11.05 0.43 4.92
CA ASN A 107 -12.37 0.54 5.53
C ASN A 107 -13.45 0.05 4.56
N LEU A 108 -13.43 0.53 3.31
CA LEU A 108 -14.40 0.16 2.28
C LEU A 108 -14.49 -1.36 2.08
N ARG A 109 -13.33 -2.03 2.01
CA ARG A 109 -13.25 -3.50 1.87
C ARG A 109 -13.82 -4.23 3.09
N ILE A 110 -13.48 -3.79 4.29
CA ILE A 110 -13.95 -4.44 5.52
C ILE A 110 -15.42 -4.18 5.75
N ASP A 111 -15.89 -2.95 5.51
CA ASP A 111 -17.31 -2.59 5.63
C ASP A 111 -18.17 -3.43 4.68
N TYR A 112 -17.74 -3.62 3.44
CA TYR A 112 -18.40 -4.50 2.48
C TYR A 112 -18.48 -5.96 2.98
N VAL A 113 -17.35 -6.52 3.46
CA VAL A 113 -17.33 -7.90 4.00
C VAL A 113 -18.29 -8.02 5.18
N MET A 114 -18.30 -7.04 6.09
CA MET A 114 -19.22 -7.06 7.22
C MET A 114 -20.69 -7.00 6.79
N GLU A 115 -21.01 -6.20 5.78
CA GLU A 115 -22.37 -6.08 5.26
C GLU A 115 -22.86 -7.36 4.59
N VAL A 116 -22.02 -7.98 3.75
CA VAL A 116 -22.32 -9.28 3.14
C VAL A 116 -22.49 -10.37 4.20
N MET A 117 -21.63 -10.42 5.21
CA MET A 117 -21.73 -11.40 6.29
C MET A 117 -22.97 -11.22 7.15
N LYS A 118 -23.45 -9.99 7.38
CA LYS A 118 -24.72 -9.73 8.06
C LYS A 118 -25.93 -10.25 7.27
N SER A 119 -25.88 -10.10 5.96
CA SER A 119 -26.95 -10.55 5.05
C SER A 119 -26.88 -12.07 4.80
N HIS A 120 -25.67 -12.64 4.83
CA HIS A 120 -25.39 -14.04 4.55
C HIS A 120 -24.44 -14.61 5.60
N PRO A 121 -24.90 -14.96 6.81
CA PRO A 121 -24.05 -15.41 7.92
C PRO A 121 -23.28 -16.72 7.65
N ASP A 122 -23.72 -17.51 6.67
CA ASP A 122 -23.10 -18.77 6.27
C ASP A 122 -21.98 -18.59 5.23
N ALA A 123 -21.75 -17.38 4.72
CA ALA A 123 -20.69 -17.10 3.75
C ALA A 123 -19.30 -17.32 4.36
N ASP A 124 -18.34 -17.75 3.54
CA ASP A 124 -16.95 -17.89 3.98
C ASP A 124 -16.26 -16.52 4.00
N ILE A 125 -16.03 -15.99 5.19
CA ILE A 125 -15.35 -14.72 5.40
C ILE A 125 -13.97 -14.66 4.75
N ASN A 126 -13.23 -15.78 4.66
CA ASN A 126 -11.91 -15.79 4.01
C ASN A 126 -12.04 -15.66 2.49
N GLN A 127 -13.07 -16.27 1.91
CA GLN A 127 -13.39 -16.11 0.51
C GLN A 127 -13.77 -14.65 0.21
N LEU A 128 -14.66 -14.06 0.99
CA LEU A 128 -15.05 -12.64 0.84
C LEU A 128 -13.86 -11.70 0.95
N LEU A 129 -12.97 -11.93 1.93
CA LEU A 129 -11.74 -11.13 2.06
C LEU A 129 -10.83 -11.25 0.82
N THR A 130 -10.80 -12.40 0.16
CA THR A 130 -10.07 -12.57 -1.10
C THR A 130 -10.75 -11.85 -2.26
N GLU A 131 -12.07 -11.92 -2.35
CA GLU A 131 -12.89 -11.26 -3.38
C GLU A 131 -12.75 -9.73 -3.34
N VAL A 132 -12.66 -9.15 -2.14
CA VAL A 132 -12.41 -7.70 -1.99
C VAL A 132 -10.93 -7.31 -2.18
N GLY A 133 -10.09 -8.21 -2.72
CA GLY A 133 -8.74 -7.89 -3.19
C GLY A 133 -7.62 -8.10 -2.17
N TYR A 134 -7.83 -8.87 -1.11
CA TYR A 134 -6.73 -9.27 -0.24
C TYR A 134 -6.03 -10.52 -0.78
N ARG A 135 -4.76 -10.39 -1.18
CA ARG A 135 -3.93 -11.53 -1.64
C ARG A 135 -3.40 -12.38 -0.49
N ASN A 136 -3.36 -11.85 0.72
CA ASN A 136 -2.75 -12.51 1.87
C ASN A 136 -3.71 -12.49 3.06
N ARG A 137 -4.06 -13.69 3.53
CA ARG A 137 -4.98 -13.89 4.67
C ARG A 137 -4.52 -13.16 5.94
N SER A 138 -3.24 -13.23 6.27
CA SER A 138 -2.72 -12.58 7.47
C SER A 138 -2.85 -11.05 7.41
N THR A 139 -2.66 -10.46 6.23
CA THR A 139 -2.89 -9.02 6.02
C THR A 139 -4.37 -8.68 6.12
N ALA A 140 -5.25 -9.48 5.52
CA ALA A 140 -6.70 -9.30 5.60
C ALA A 140 -7.19 -9.35 7.06
N TRP A 141 -6.78 -10.36 7.83
CA TRP A 141 -7.15 -10.54 9.23
C TRP A 141 -6.66 -9.39 10.12
N ARG A 142 -5.42 -8.95 9.93
CA ARG A 142 -4.87 -7.81 10.66
C ARG A 142 -5.64 -6.52 10.36
N ASN A 143 -5.99 -6.29 9.09
CA ASN A 143 -6.76 -5.12 8.71
C ASN A 143 -8.20 -5.19 9.22
N PHE A 144 -8.83 -6.36 9.17
CA PHE A 144 -10.15 -6.58 9.73
C PHE A 144 -10.16 -6.25 11.23
N HIS A 145 -9.26 -6.83 12.00
CA HIS A 145 -9.11 -6.54 13.44
C HIS A 145 -8.83 -5.04 13.70
N LYS A 146 -8.00 -4.41 12.87
CA LYS A 146 -7.68 -2.98 13.01
C LYS A 146 -8.90 -2.07 12.81
N VAL A 147 -9.81 -2.45 11.92
CA VAL A 147 -11.01 -1.67 11.59
C VAL A 147 -12.13 -1.95 12.59
N THR A 148 -12.36 -3.23 12.93
CA THR A 148 -13.52 -3.68 13.72
C THR A 148 -13.22 -3.83 15.22
N GLY A 149 -11.96 -3.96 15.62
CA GLY A 149 -11.53 -4.27 16.98
C GLY A 149 -11.62 -5.75 17.37
N ILE A 150 -12.20 -6.60 16.51
CA ILE A 150 -12.37 -8.04 16.75
C ILE A 150 -11.79 -8.85 15.60
N THR A 151 -11.52 -10.14 15.81
CA THR A 151 -11.04 -11.02 14.75
C THR A 151 -12.19 -11.45 13.82
N PRO A 152 -11.87 -11.83 12.55
CA PRO A 152 -12.89 -12.42 11.66
C PRO A 152 -13.64 -13.61 12.27
N ALA A 153 -12.94 -14.45 13.04
CA ALA A 153 -13.56 -15.61 13.69
C ALA A 153 -14.56 -15.20 14.79
N GLU A 154 -14.20 -14.24 15.62
CA GLU A 154 -15.09 -13.69 16.65
C GLU A 154 -16.32 -13.02 16.02
N PHE A 155 -16.14 -12.32 14.90
CA PHE A 155 -17.25 -11.70 14.18
C PHE A 155 -18.25 -12.73 13.67
N VAL A 156 -17.77 -13.81 13.05
CA VAL A 156 -18.64 -14.93 12.59
C VAL A 156 -19.40 -15.56 13.76
N GLU A 157 -18.74 -15.78 14.89
CA GLU A 157 -19.38 -16.35 16.07
C GLU A 157 -20.48 -15.44 16.66
N GLN A 158 -20.22 -14.13 16.68
CA GLN A 158 -21.23 -13.17 17.10
C GLN A 158 -22.47 -13.18 16.19
N LEU A 159 -22.29 -13.27 14.87
CA LEU A 159 -23.40 -13.36 13.92
C LEU A 159 -24.24 -14.62 14.14
N ARG A 160 -23.59 -15.77 14.35
CA ARG A 160 -24.28 -17.04 14.62
C ARG A 160 -25.06 -17.03 15.92
N SER A 161 -24.51 -16.40 16.96
CA SER A 161 -25.17 -16.29 18.26
C SER A 161 -26.32 -15.28 18.25
N SER A 162 -26.32 -14.35 17.29
CA SER A 162 -27.35 -13.30 17.17
C SER A 162 -28.50 -13.68 16.22
N SER A 163 -28.35 -14.76 15.45
CA SER A 163 -29.44 -15.28 14.58
C SER A 163 -30.42 -16.08 15.43
N PRO A 164 -31.67 -15.66 15.59
CA PRO A 164 -32.72 -16.46 16.26
C PRO A 164 -32.97 -17.72 15.42
N GLN A 165 -32.98 -18.89 16.08
CA GLN A 165 -33.43 -20.15 15.53
C GLN A 165 -34.91 -20.13 15.15
#